data_77fe2e2093974f95bbfafa5977680798
#
_entry.id   77fe2e2093974f95bbfafa5977680798
#
_cell.length_a   1.000
_cell.length_b   1.000
_cell.length_c   1.000
_cell.angle_alpha   90.00
_cell.angle_beta   90.00
_cell.angle_gamma   90.00
#
_symmetry.space_group_name_H-M   'P 1'
#
loop_
_entity.id
_entity.type
_entity.pdbx_description
1 polymer ?
#
loop_
_entity_poly.entity_id
_entity_poly.type
_entity_poly.pdbx_seq_one_letter_code
_entity_poly.pdbx_strand_id
1 'polypeptide(L)'
;MDEIRFFMEESLVTIEPGASIREAAQKMRHHSISSVMIAENENYSGLLTDTDLTRKVAAKNLDPDNTLASTISNNPIIALDASYPMEEAYECMRKNNIRHLGVTEKDQMIGILSVKDFANYFHNKYNQEVDEKGEIQYFMKSSILNIEAGETVLNAAKKMAEHKVGALIISEAGKVKGLFSESALTMDMIASGRPLATTLLSEVLILKLNTMDLNETMSNAYQKMRENNIRHLSISNGKKIVGILSIKDFANYYSFKFCQNQNQENQIGNYMRENLATIPETTAIHKAAQLMKEKKIGSLLITQSGEITGIVTEEIFTRKVLGENLNPETTLVSELMENPTTIKSIQSMDSALSCMHKNDVRYLAVTESNKIKGIISLKDLTIYYKNKFITSQDIDE
;
A
#
# COMPACT_ATOMS: atom_id res chain seq x y z
N MET A 1 -23.96 12.09 -5.90
CA MET A 1 -23.01 10.98 -5.71
C MET A 1 -22.22 10.83 -7.00
N ASP A 2 -20.96 10.50 -6.92
CA ASP A 2 -20.09 10.38 -8.09
C ASP A 2 -20.28 8.97 -8.69
N GLU A 3 -21.19 8.85 -9.65
CA GLU A 3 -21.54 7.58 -10.29
C GLU A 3 -20.41 7.08 -11.19
N ILE A 4 -20.20 5.76 -11.22
CA ILE A 4 -19.11 5.13 -11.96
C ILE A 4 -19.19 5.37 -13.48
N ARG A 5 -20.36 5.66 -14.02
CA ARG A 5 -20.54 6.00 -15.45
C ARG A 5 -19.69 7.18 -15.91
N PHE A 6 -19.40 8.14 -15.02
CA PHE A 6 -18.64 9.35 -15.37
C PHE A 6 -17.12 9.13 -15.32
N PHE A 7 -16.67 7.99 -14.84
CA PHE A 7 -15.26 7.69 -14.60
C PHE A 7 -14.75 6.42 -15.31
N MET A 8 -15.68 5.64 -15.90
CA MET A 8 -15.33 4.42 -16.62
C MET A 8 -14.70 4.72 -17.98
N GLU A 9 -13.92 3.80 -18.50
CA GLU A 9 -13.52 3.76 -19.90
C GLU A 9 -14.62 3.10 -20.73
N GLU A 10 -15.19 3.85 -21.65
CA GLU A 10 -16.30 3.39 -22.54
C GLU A 10 -15.77 2.56 -23.72
N SER A 11 -14.52 2.84 -24.13
CA SER A 11 -13.90 2.17 -25.28
C SER A 11 -13.39 0.78 -24.91
N LEU A 12 -14.28 -0.22 -24.92
CA LEU A 12 -13.94 -1.59 -24.59
C LEU A 12 -13.08 -2.23 -25.69
N VAL A 13 -11.83 -2.55 -25.35
CA VAL A 13 -10.94 -3.29 -26.26
C VAL A 13 -11.22 -4.78 -26.11
N THR A 14 -11.68 -5.39 -27.21
CA THR A 14 -12.12 -6.78 -27.23
C THR A 14 -11.22 -7.66 -28.10
N ILE A 15 -11.23 -8.97 -27.82
CA ILE A 15 -10.69 -10.03 -28.66
C ILE A 15 -11.74 -11.13 -28.82
N GLU A 16 -11.66 -11.88 -29.92
CA GLU A 16 -12.51 -13.03 -30.14
C GLU A 16 -12.18 -14.19 -29.18
N PRO A 17 -13.15 -15.04 -28.82
CA PRO A 17 -12.92 -16.18 -27.92
C PRO A 17 -11.84 -17.16 -28.40
N GLY A 18 -11.64 -17.25 -29.73
CA GLY A 18 -10.62 -18.07 -30.38
C GLY A 18 -9.24 -17.43 -30.49
N ALA A 19 -9.08 -16.16 -30.07
CA ALA A 19 -7.81 -15.48 -30.14
C ALA A 19 -6.77 -16.09 -29.19
N SER A 20 -5.50 -16.06 -29.62
CA SER A 20 -4.37 -16.54 -28.82
C SER A 20 -3.99 -15.52 -27.71
N ILE A 21 -3.26 -16.00 -26.72
CA ILE A 21 -2.66 -15.14 -25.69
C ILE A 21 -1.74 -14.11 -26.30
N ARG A 22 -1.00 -14.45 -27.37
CA ARG A 22 -0.14 -13.50 -28.05
C ARG A 22 -0.93 -12.36 -28.69
N GLU A 23 -2.03 -12.66 -29.37
CA GLU A 23 -2.91 -11.64 -29.94
C GLU A 23 -3.50 -10.73 -28.87
N ALA A 24 -3.90 -11.31 -27.72
CA ALA A 24 -4.34 -10.53 -26.57
C ALA A 24 -3.26 -9.57 -26.08
N ALA A 25 -2.03 -10.05 -25.87
CA ALA A 25 -0.90 -9.25 -25.41
C ALA A 25 -0.51 -8.15 -26.42
N GLN A 26 -0.56 -8.46 -27.74
CA GLN A 26 -0.33 -7.48 -28.81
C GLN A 26 -1.39 -6.38 -28.78
N LYS A 27 -2.65 -6.72 -28.55
CA LYS A 27 -3.74 -5.76 -28.44
C LYS A 27 -3.58 -4.87 -27.19
N MET A 28 -3.22 -5.47 -26.04
CA MET A 28 -2.88 -4.72 -24.81
C MET A 28 -1.73 -3.73 -25.06
N ARG A 29 -0.68 -4.16 -25.75
CA ARG A 29 0.47 -3.32 -26.12
C ARG A 29 0.06 -2.18 -27.04
N HIS A 30 -0.69 -2.47 -28.10
CA HIS A 30 -1.12 -1.47 -29.09
C HIS A 30 -1.92 -0.34 -28.45
N HIS A 31 -2.83 -0.68 -27.54
CA HIS A 31 -3.68 0.28 -26.82
C HIS A 31 -3.08 0.77 -25.50
N SER A 32 -1.87 0.31 -25.10
CA SER A 32 -1.22 0.63 -23.82
C SER A 32 -2.10 0.37 -22.59
N ILE A 33 -2.87 -0.72 -22.61
CA ILE A 33 -3.81 -1.15 -21.56
C ILE A 33 -3.35 -2.43 -20.89
N SER A 34 -3.91 -2.74 -19.72
CA SER A 34 -3.57 -3.92 -18.91
C SER A 34 -4.60 -5.03 -18.94
N SER A 35 -5.68 -4.86 -19.71
CA SER A 35 -6.75 -5.84 -19.84
C SER A 35 -7.41 -5.76 -21.19
N VAL A 36 -7.96 -6.88 -21.65
CA VAL A 36 -8.85 -6.96 -22.82
C VAL A 36 -10.05 -7.81 -22.45
N MET A 37 -11.19 -7.47 -23.02
CA MET A 37 -12.40 -8.28 -22.90
C MET A 37 -12.47 -9.35 -23.98
N ILE A 38 -12.97 -10.52 -23.63
CA ILE A 38 -13.29 -11.57 -24.60
C ILE A 38 -14.75 -11.41 -24.98
N ALA A 39 -15.01 -11.17 -26.25
CA ALA A 39 -16.36 -10.94 -26.73
C ALA A 39 -16.58 -11.53 -28.11
N GLU A 40 -17.80 -12.00 -28.36
CA GLU A 40 -18.32 -12.38 -29.65
C GLU A 40 -19.67 -11.67 -29.86
N ASN A 41 -19.76 -10.84 -30.90
CA ASN A 41 -20.99 -10.10 -31.24
C ASN A 41 -21.58 -9.33 -30.03
N GLU A 42 -20.73 -8.55 -29.32
CA GLU A 42 -21.09 -7.79 -28.10
C GLU A 42 -21.50 -8.66 -26.89
N ASN A 43 -21.35 -9.97 -26.99
CA ASN A 43 -21.51 -10.87 -25.86
C ASN A 43 -20.17 -11.03 -25.15
N TYR A 44 -20.00 -10.36 -24.02
CA TYR A 44 -18.78 -10.35 -23.22
C TYR A 44 -18.69 -11.59 -22.33
N SER A 45 -17.80 -12.51 -22.66
CA SER A 45 -17.68 -13.80 -22.00
C SER A 45 -16.53 -13.91 -20.98
N GLY A 46 -15.61 -12.93 -20.96
CA GLY A 46 -14.48 -12.97 -20.03
C GLY A 46 -13.63 -11.72 -20.04
N LEU A 47 -12.80 -11.57 -19.01
CA LEU A 47 -11.81 -10.50 -18.87
C LEU A 47 -10.44 -11.13 -18.68
N LEU A 48 -9.48 -10.73 -19.51
CA LEU A 48 -8.08 -11.15 -19.46
C LEU A 48 -7.19 -9.96 -19.07
N THR A 49 -6.31 -10.17 -18.10
CA THR A 49 -5.46 -9.10 -17.55
C THR A 49 -3.97 -9.46 -17.65
N ASP A 50 -3.08 -8.47 -17.52
CA ASP A 50 -1.62 -8.68 -17.43
C ASP A 50 -1.23 -9.58 -16.26
N THR A 51 -1.98 -9.56 -15.15
CA THR A 51 -1.81 -10.50 -14.03
C THR A 51 -2.11 -11.95 -14.44
N ASP A 52 -3.15 -12.18 -15.24
CA ASP A 52 -3.47 -13.52 -15.74
C ASP A 52 -2.36 -14.03 -16.65
N LEU A 53 -1.84 -13.15 -17.54
CA LEU A 53 -0.72 -13.49 -18.42
C LEU A 53 0.53 -13.86 -17.61
N THR A 54 0.82 -13.15 -16.53
CA THR A 54 1.96 -13.45 -15.66
C THR A 54 1.78 -14.77 -14.92
N ARG A 55 0.63 -14.93 -14.23
CA ARG A 55 0.41 -16.06 -13.30
C ARG A 55 -0.05 -17.33 -13.95
N LYS A 56 -0.93 -17.21 -14.95
CA LYS A 56 -1.58 -18.37 -15.58
C LYS A 56 -0.88 -18.82 -16.87
N VAL A 57 -0.13 -17.94 -17.53
CA VAL A 57 0.56 -18.26 -18.79
C VAL A 57 2.08 -18.33 -18.57
N ALA A 58 2.74 -17.20 -18.29
CA ALA A 58 4.20 -17.13 -18.23
C ALA A 58 4.77 -17.99 -17.11
N ALA A 59 4.23 -17.92 -15.89
CA ALA A 59 4.72 -18.73 -14.76
C ALA A 59 4.56 -20.24 -15.00
N LYS A 60 3.57 -20.66 -15.79
CA LYS A 60 3.33 -22.05 -16.18
C LYS A 60 4.04 -22.46 -17.47
N ASN A 61 4.76 -21.52 -18.09
CA ASN A 61 5.45 -21.72 -19.36
C ASN A 61 4.52 -22.24 -20.48
N LEU A 62 3.28 -21.76 -20.52
CA LEU A 62 2.36 -22.08 -21.60
C LEU A 62 2.77 -21.35 -22.88
N ASP A 63 2.52 -21.98 -24.03
CA ASP A 63 2.79 -21.39 -25.33
C ASP A 63 1.76 -20.30 -25.64
N PRO A 64 2.16 -19.01 -25.77
CA PRO A 64 1.22 -17.92 -26.02
C PRO A 64 0.55 -17.96 -27.41
N ASP A 65 1.15 -18.64 -28.38
CA ASP A 65 0.58 -18.76 -29.74
C ASP A 65 -0.51 -19.85 -29.81
N ASN A 66 -0.36 -20.91 -29.01
CA ASN A 66 -1.26 -22.05 -29.03
C ASN A 66 -2.23 -22.09 -27.85
N THR A 67 -2.12 -21.15 -26.89
CA THR A 67 -3.05 -21.04 -25.76
C THR A 67 -4.15 -20.03 -26.09
N LEU A 68 -5.41 -20.45 -26.00
CA LEU A 68 -6.55 -19.56 -26.25
C LEU A 68 -6.76 -18.62 -25.07
N ALA A 69 -7.01 -17.35 -25.35
CA ALA A 69 -7.26 -16.31 -24.35
C ALA A 69 -8.50 -16.63 -23.49
N SER A 70 -9.54 -17.21 -24.08
CA SER A 70 -10.76 -17.63 -23.37
C SER A 70 -10.53 -18.67 -22.28
N THR A 71 -9.51 -19.52 -22.40
CA THR A 71 -9.20 -20.57 -21.41
C THR A 71 -8.51 -20.01 -20.16
N ILE A 72 -7.94 -18.81 -20.25
CA ILE A 72 -7.16 -18.17 -19.18
C ILE A 72 -7.93 -17.02 -18.52
N SER A 73 -8.90 -16.44 -19.25
CA SER A 73 -9.68 -15.29 -18.79
C SER A 73 -10.49 -15.59 -17.52
N ASN A 74 -10.82 -14.52 -16.81
CA ASN A 74 -11.71 -14.60 -15.65
C ASN A 74 -13.17 -14.53 -16.13
N ASN A 75 -13.95 -15.54 -15.77
CA ASN A 75 -15.36 -15.67 -16.11
C ASN A 75 -16.11 -16.25 -14.89
N PRO A 76 -17.26 -15.67 -14.44
CA PRO A 76 -17.89 -14.47 -15.01
C PRO A 76 -17.12 -13.18 -14.74
N ILE A 77 -17.38 -12.15 -15.57
CA ILE A 77 -16.87 -10.79 -15.33
C ILE A 77 -17.63 -10.22 -14.14
N ILE A 78 -16.90 -9.77 -13.11
CA ILE A 78 -17.50 -9.03 -12.00
C ILE A 78 -17.83 -7.62 -12.50
N ALA A 79 -19.09 -7.24 -12.42
CA ALA A 79 -19.60 -5.95 -12.91
C ALA A 79 -20.57 -5.33 -11.93
N LEU A 80 -20.72 -4.00 -12.02
CA LEU A 80 -21.73 -3.21 -11.31
C LEU A 80 -22.49 -2.31 -12.29
N ASP A 81 -23.74 -1.96 -11.91
CA ASP A 81 -24.53 -1.00 -12.68
C ASP A 81 -23.89 0.39 -12.66
N ALA A 82 -24.00 1.09 -13.76
CA ALA A 82 -23.38 2.40 -13.99
C ALA A 82 -23.80 3.50 -13.02
N SER A 83 -24.88 3.31 -12.29
CA SER A 83 -25.39 4.24 -11.26
C SER A 83 -24.73 4.07 -9.89
N TYR A 84 -23.90 3.03 -9.69
CA TYR A 84 -23.21 2.83 -8.42
C TYR A 84 -22.21 3.95 -8.15
N PRO A 85 -22.04 4.36 -6.86
CA PRO A 85 -21.00 5.31 -6.45
C PRO A 85 -19.58 4.74 -6.63
N MET A 86 -18.60 5.60 -6.92
CA MET A 86 -17.19 5.22 -7.05
C MET A 86 -16.64 4.53 -5.79
N GLU A 87 -17.01 4.99 -4.60
CA GLU A 87 -16.58 4.41 -3.34
C GLU A 87 -17.06 2.96 -3.17
N GLU A 88 -18.32 2.68 -3.49
CA GLU A 88 -18.89 1.34 -3.39
C GLU A 88 -18.29 0.40 -4.45
N ALA A 89 -18.05 0.91 -5.67
CA ALA A 89 -17.40 0.17 -6.73
C ALA A 89 -15.96 -0.20 -6.34
N TYR A 90 -15.23 0.70 -5.67
CA TYR A 90 -13.90 0.39 -5.17
C TYR A 90 -13.94 -0.69 -4.07
N GLU A 91 -14.92 -0.62 -3.16
CA GLU A 91 -15.11 -1.67 -2.15
C GLU A 91 -15.46 -3.03 -2.79
N CYS A 92 -16.25 -3.05 -3.87
CA CYS A 92 -16.51 -4.26 -4.64
C CYS A 92 -15.21 -4.86 -5.21
N MET A 93 -14.35 -4.02 -5.81
CA MET A 93 -13.03 -4.48 -6.30
C MET A 93 -12.15 -5.03 -5.19
N ARG A 94 -12.13 -4.37 -4.04
CA ARG A 94 -11.37 -4.80 -2.86
C ARG A 94 -11.81 -6.16 -2.34
N LYS A 95 -13.13 -6.31 -2.11
CA LYS A 95 -13.72 -7.56 -1.59
C LYS A 95 -13.48 -8.76 -2.51
N ASN A 96 -13.47 -8.53 -3.82
CA ASN A 96 -13.23 -9.57 -4.82
C ASN A 96 -11.76 -9.69 -5.24
N ASN A 97 -10.86 -8.93 -4.60
CA ASN A 97 -9.42 -8.90 -4.93
C ASN A 97 -9.12 -8.75 -6.42
N ILE A 98 -9.90 -7.92 -7.13
CA ILE A 98 -9.75 -7.64 -8.56
C ILE A 98 -9.20 -6.24 -8.80
N ARG A 99 -8.62 -6.00 -9.98
CA ARG A 99 -8.07 -4.69 -10.39
C ARG A 99 -8.85 -4.05 -11.54
N HIS A 100 -9.85 -4.75 -12.05
CA HIS A 100 -10.74 -4.29 -13.11
C HIS A 100 -12.16 -4.71 -12.78
N LEU A 101 -13.12 -3.84 -13.05
CA LEU A 101 -14.53 -4.02 -12.79
C LEU A 101 -15.31 -3.67 -14.05
N GLY A 102 -16.18 -4.56 -14.52
CA GLY A 102 -17.11 -4.26 -15.60
C GLY A 102 -18.16 -3.24 -15.15
N VAL A 103 -18.61 -2.41 -16.05
CA VAL A 103 -19.72 -1.47 -15.82
C VAL A 103 -20.86 -1.83 -16.77
N THR A 104 -22.04 -2.01 -16.20
CA THR A 104 -23.25 -2.39 -16.96
C THR A 104 -24.33 -1.30 -16.89
N GLU A 105 -25.15 -1.24 -17.90
CA GLU A 105 -26.42 -0.51 -17.87
C GLU A 105 -27.49 -1.39 -18.53
N LYS A 106 -28.60 -1.64 -17.82
CA LYS A 106 -29.67 -2.55 -18.27
C LYS A 106 -29.13 -3.93 -18.68
N ASP A 107 -28.24 -4.48 -17.85
CA ASP A 107 -27.55 -5.75 -18.05
C ASP A 107 -26.62 -5.82 -19.28
N GLN A 108 -26.38 -4.73 -19.96
CA GLN A 108 -25.42 -4.64 -21.05
C GLN A 108 -24.10 -4.04 -20.56
N MET A 109 -22.99 -4.62 -20.97
CA MET A 109 -21.65 -4.11 -20.68
C MET A 109 -21.41 -2.82 -21.45
N ILE A 110 -21.18 -1.72 -20.76
CA ILE A 110 -21.00 -0.39 -21.36
C ILE A 110 -19.61 0.22 -21.08
N GLY A 111 -18.86 -0.35 -20.13
CA GLY A 111 -17.54 0.19 -19.77
C GLY A 111 -16.76 -0.71 -18.85
N ILE A 112 -15.56 -0.26 -18.51
CA ILE A 112 -14.66 -0.91 -17.57
C ILE A 112 -14.03 0.16 -16.66
N LEU A 113 -13.86 -0.20 -15.39
CA LEU A 113 -13.07 0.56 -14.43
C LEU A 113 -11.83 -0.22 -14.02
N SER A 114 -10.72 0.47 -13.85
CA SER A 114 -9.48 -0.09 -13.32
C SER A 114 -9.07 0.59 -12.00
N VAL A 115 -8.18 -0.03 -11.24
CA VAL A 115 -7.62 0.61 -10.03
C VAL A 115 -6.99 1.98 -10.33
N LYS A 116 -6.50 2.20 -11.57
CA LYS A 116 -5.96 3.49 -12.01
C LYS A 116 -7.03 4.59 -12.00
N ASP A 117 -8.25 4.26 -12.40
CA ASP A 117 -9.36 5.21 -12.46
C ASP A 117 -9.80 5.61 -11.05
N PHE A 118 -9.82 4.66 -10.12
CA PHE A 118 -10.05 4.96 -8.69
C PHE A 118 -8.93 5.81 -8.09
N ALA A 119 -7.66 5.52 -8.40
CA ALA A 119 -6.55 6.33 -7.92
C ALA A 119 -6.62 7.77 -8.47
N ASN A 120 -7.01 7.94 -9.75
CA ASN A 120 -7.25 9.26 -10.36
C ASN A 120 -8.42 9.98 -9.68
N TYR A 121 -9.55 9.29 -9.54
CA TYR A 121 -10.76 9.84 -8.91
C TYR A 121 -10.46 10.34 -7.50
N PHE A 122 -9.91 9.49 -6.64
CA PHE A 122 -9.60 9.85 -5.26
C PHE A 122 -8.55 10.96 -5.17
N HIS A 123 -7.49 10.90 -5.98
CA HIS A 123 -6.49 11.96 -6.02
C HIS A 123 -7.13 13.31 -6.41
N ASN A 124 -7.94 13.36 -7.45
CA ASN A 124 -8.58 14.60 -7.89
C ASN A 124 -9.60 15.14 -6.87
N LYS A 125 -10.31 14.25 -6.19
CA LYS A 125 -11.29 14.61 -5.17
C LYS A 125 -10.67 15.16 -3.89
N TYR A 126 -9.52 14.64 -3.49
CA TYR A 126 -8.90 14.89 -2.18
C TYR A 126 -7.51 15.55 -2.23
N ASN A 127 -7.02 15.97 -3.40
CA ASN A 127 -5.68 16.53 -3.55
C ASN A 127 -5.47 17.89 -2.83
N GLN A 128 -6.54 18.54 -2.39
CA GLN A 128 -6.47 19.79 -1.63
C GLN A 128 -6.41 19.55 -0.10
N GLU A 129 -6.60 18.32 0.35
CA GLU A 129 -6.47 17.97 1.75
C GLU A 129 -5.01 17.70 2.10
N VAL A 130 -4.67 17.88 3.38
CA VAL A 130 -3.27 17.83 3.84
C VAL A 130 -2.64 16.47 3.56
N ASP A 131 -1.65 16.47 2.67
CA ASP A 131 -0.82 15.32 2.30
C ASP A 131 0.52 15.45 3.05
N GLU A 132 0.74 14.59 4.04
CA GLU A 132 1.87 14.73 4.95
C GLU A 132 3.12 14.01 4.44
N LYS A 133 4.28 14.61 4.74
CA LYS A 133 5.57 13.97 4.46
C LYS A 133 5.78 12.74 5.32
N GLY A 134 6.39 11.71 4.73
CA GLY A 134 6.75 10.49 5.45
C GLY A 134 5.62 9.45 5.55
N GLU A 135 4.44 9.70 5.00
CA GLU A 135 3.34 8.71 4.97
C GLU A 135 3.66 7.51 4.06
N ILE A 136 4.50 7.70 3.05
CA ILE A 136 4.90 6.65 2.08
C ILE A 136 5.29 5.35 2.77
N GLN A 137 6.01 5.41 3.90
CA GLN A 137 6.50 4.24 4.62
C GLN A 137 5.37 3.32 5.13
N TYR A 138 4.17 3.84 5.34
CA TYR A 138 3.02 3.06 5.84
C TYR A 138 2.25 2.35 4.72
N PHE A 139 2.39 2.84 3.50
CA PHE A 139 1.66 2.35 2.33
C PHE A 139 2.53 1.58 1.33
N MET A 140 3.85 1.77 1.38
CA MET A 140 4.76 1.00 0.55
C MET A 140 4.89 -0.44 1.03
N LYS A 141 5.16 -1.34 0.09
CA LYS A 141 5.62 -2.69 0.43
C LYS A 141 7.11 -2.66 0.75
N SER A 142 7.44 -2.94 2.01
CA SER A 142 8.85 -2.98 2.49
C SER A 142 9.55 -4.31 2.19
N SER A 143 8.80 -5.40 1.95
CA SER A 143 9.35 -6.68 1.52
C SER A 143 9.66 -6.62 0.02
N ILE A 144 10.88 -6.18 -0.32
CA ILE A 144 11.34 -6.08 -1.70
C ILE A 144 11.85 -7.44 -2.16
N LEU A 145 11.25 -7.97 -3.22
CA LEU A 145 11.73 -9.17 -3.86
C LEU A 145 12.73 -8.82 -4.96
N ASN A 146 13.95 -9.34 -4.81
CA ASN A 146 15.03 -9.17 -5.78
C ASN A 146 15.14 -10.41 -6.67
N ILE A 147 15.60 -10.20 -7.89
CA ILE A 147 16.01 -11.26 -8.83
C ILE A 147 17.30 -10.84 -9.53
N GLU A 148 18.22 -11.80 -9.75
CA GLU A 148 19.48 -11.51 -10.42
C GLU A 148 19.28 -11.29 -11.94
N ALA A 149 20.03 -10.34 -12.51
CA ALA A 149 19.95 -9.99 -13.93
C ALA A 149 20.28 -11.14 -14.88
N GLY A 150 21.05 -12.13 -14.40
CA GLY A 150 21.35 -13.37 -15.13
C GLY A 150 20.23 -14.41 -15.12
N GLU A 151 19.16 -14.18 -14.38
CA GLU A 151 17.99 -15.07 -14.39
C GLU A 151 17.11 -14.86 -15.62
N THR A 152 16.34 -15.89 -15.96
CA THR A 152 15.44 -15.84 -17.12
C THR A 152 14.15 -15.08 -16.79
N VAL A 153 13.49 -14.56 -17.83
CA VAL A 153 12.16 -13.96 -17.72
C VAL A 153 11.14 -14.98 -17.19
N LEU A 154 11.26 -16.25 -17.54
CA LEU A 154 10.43 -17.33 -17.00
C LEU A 154 10.56 -17.43 -15.46
N ASN A 155 11.79 -17.39 -14.95
CA ASN A 155 12.05 -17.45 -13.51
C ASN A 155 11.50 -16.20 -12.80
N ALA A 156 11.58 -15.03 -13.42
CA ALA A 156 10.95 -13.82 -12.91
C ALA A 156 9.41 -13.99 -12.83
N ALA A 157 8.76 -14.49 -13.89
CA ALA A 157 7.31 -14.71 -13.91
C ALA A 157 6.88 -15.72 -12.83
N LYS A 158 7.61 -16.82 -12.66
CA LYS A 158 7.37 -17.79 -11.59
C LYS A 158 7.45 -17.16 -10.21
N LYS A 159 8.51 -16.37 -9.95
CA LYS A 159 8.71 -15.67 -8.69
C LYS A 159 7.61 -14.65 -8.42
N MET A 160 7.17 -13.89 -9.43
CA MET A 160 6.05 -12.95 -9.32
C MET A 160 4.73 -13.67 -8.98
N ALA A 161 4.48 -14.82 -9.61
CA ALA A 161 3.28 -15.61 -9.36
C ALA A 161 3.26 -16.22 -7.96
N GLU A 162 4.38 -16.85 -7.54
CA GLU A 162 4.54 -17.47 -6.22
C GLU A 162 4.31 -16.48 -5.08
N HIS A 163 4.92 -15.30 -5.19
CA HIS A 163 4.82 -14.26 -4.16
C HIS A 163 3.68 -13.27 -4.38
N LYS A 164 2.81 -13.49 -5.37
CA LYS A 164 1.66 -12.65 -5.72
C LYS A 164 2.03 -11.14 -5.88
N VAL A 165 3.22 -10.84 -6.45
CA VAL A 165 3.70 -9.47 -6.69
C VAL A 165 3.65 -9.10 -8.16
N GLY A 166 3.39 -7.80 -8.44
CA GLY A 166 3.34 -7.24 -9.80
C GLY A 166 4.68 -6.72 -10.34
N ALA A 167 5.74 -6.74 -9.51
CA ALA A 167 7.07 -6.31 -9.92
C ALA A 167 8.17 -6.92 -9.05
N LEU A 168 9.39 -7.02 -9.62
CA LEU A 168 10.62 -7.45 -8.96
C LEU A 168 11.72 -6.42 -9.18
N ILE A 169 12.57 -6.22 -8.19
CA ILE A 169 13.81 -5.47 -8.36
C ILE A 169 14.86 -6.37 -9.03
N ILE A 170 15.45 -5.89 -10.11
CA ILE A 170 16.58 -6.59 -10.76
C ILE A 170 17.86 -6.11 -10.12
N SER A 171 18.71 -7.05 -9.70
CA SER A 171 20.05 -6.81 -9.15
C SER A 171 21.12 -7.51 -9.97
N GLU A 172 22.33 -6.97 -9.95
CA GLU A 172 23.53 -7.57 -10.49
C GLU A 172 24.69 -7.28 -9.54
N ALA A 173 25.34 -8.33 -9.06
CA ALA A 173 26.43 -8.23 -8.07
C ALA A 173 26.05 -7.35 -6.87
N GLY A 174 24.81 -7.50 -6.34
CA GLY A 174 24.29 -6.75 -5.20
C GLY A 174 23.90 -5.29 -5.48
N LYS A 175 24.01 -4.83 -6.73
CA LYS A 175 23.60 -3.49 -7.14
C LYS A 175 22.27 -3.54 -7.86
N VAL A 176 21.34 -2.66 -7.48
CA VAL A 176 20.05 -2.53 -8.16
C VAL A 176 20.29 -1.98 -9.57
N LYS A 177 19.73 -2.66 -10.57
CA LYS A 177 19.80 -2.30 -12.01
C LYS A 177 18.50 -1.73 -12.54
N GLY A 178 17.36 -2.21 -12.03
CA GLY A 178 16.08 -1.79 -12.53
C GLY A 178 14.92 -2.53 -11.86
N LEU A 179 13.76 -2.42 -12.50
CA LEU A 179 12.52 -3.05 -12.08
C LEU A 179 11.90 -3.80 -13.25
N PHE A 180 11.49 -5.06 -13.03
CA PHE A 180 10.74 -5.86 -13.98
C PHE A 180 9.30 -6.02 -13.51
N SER A 181 8.32 -5.71 -14.35
CA SER A 181 6.89 -5.69 -13.99
C SER A 181 6.03 -6.58 -14.88
N GLU A 182 4.80 -6.89 -14.43
CA GLU A 182 3.77 -7.57 -15.23
C GLU A 182 3.56 -6.88 -16.59
N SER A 183 3.59 -5.55 -16.63
CA SER A 183 3.45 -4.78 -17.86
C SER A 183 4.62 -5.04 -18.82
N ALA A 184 5.86 -5.04 -18.34
CA ALA A 184 7.02 -5.36 -19.16
C ALA A 184 6.95 -6.79 -19.69
N LEU A 185 6.55 -7.76 -18.83
CA LEU A 185 6.33 -9.14 -19.27
C LEU A 185 5.29 -9.23 -20.41
N THR A 186 4.16 -8.56 -20.27
CA THR A 186 3.08 -8.61 -21.28
C THR A 186 3.50 -7.91 -22.56
N MET A 187 3.98 -6.66 -22.45
CA MET A 187 4.18 -5.80 -23.62
C MET A 187 5.50 -6.05 -24.34
N ASP A 188 6.58 -6.31 -23.60
CA ASP A 188 7.92 -6.43 -24.16
C ASP A 188 8.34 -7.87 -24.44
N MET A 189 7.71 -8.83 -23.75
CA MET A 189 8.04 -10.25 -23.89
C MET A 189 6.98 -11.02 -24.66
N ILE A 190 5.76 -11.16 -24.11
CA ILE A 190 4.70 -11.99 -24.71
C ILE A 190 4.25 -11.38 -26.05
N ALA A 191 3.90 -10.11 -26.07
CA ALA A 191 3.45 -9.44 -27.31
C ALA A 191 4.50 -9.42 -28.43
N SER A 192 5.80 -9.39 -28.07
CA SER A 192 6.92 -9.37 -29.02
C SER A 192 7.40 -10.77 -29.45
N GLY A 193 6.84 -11.84 -28.88
CA GLY A 193 7.25 -13.18 -29.23
C GLY A 193 8.61 -13.63 -28.71
N ARG A 194 9.17 -12.94 -27.71
CA ARG A 194 10.47 -13.33 -27.14
C ARG A 194 10.32 -14.55 -26.26
N PRO A 195 11.22 -15.55 -26.38
CA PRO A 195 11.12 -16.78 -25.58
C PRO A 195 11.44 -16.52 -24.12
N LEU A 196 10.47 -16.79 -23.20
CA LEU A 196 10.61 -16.48 -21.79
C LEU A 196 11.68 -17.35 -21.09
N ALA A 197 11.84 -18.60 -21.54
CA ALA A 197 12.72 -19.59 -20.92
C ALA A 197 14.21 -19.32 -21.18
N THR A 198 14.54 -18.62 -22.24
CA THR A 198 15.94 -18.38 -22.66
C THR A 198 16.35 -16.92 -22.61
N THR A 199 15.39 -15.98 -22.62
CA THR A 199 15.71 -14.56 -22.52
C THR A 199 16.11 -14.21 -21.10
N LEU A 200 17.28 -13.63 -20.91
CA LEU A 200 17.78 -13.15 -19.64
C LEU A 200 17.19 -11.78 -19.30
N LEU A 201 17.03 -11.51 -18.00
CA LEU A 201 16.55 -10.21 -17.53
C LEU A 201 17.52 -9.07 -17.89
N SER A 202 18.84 -9.36 -18.00
CA SER A 202 19.84 -8.42 -18.49
C SER A 202 19.63 -7.97 -19.95
N GLU A 203 18.92 -8.76 -20.75
CA GLU A 203 18.61 -8.47 -22.15
C GLU A 203 17.29 -7.73 -22.34
N VAL A 204 16.48 -7.68 -21.30
CA VAL A 204 15.21 -6.93 -21.31
C VAL A 204 15.53 -5.49 -21.02
N LEU A 205 14.85 -4.55 -21.73
CA LEU A 205 14.94 -3.13 -21.43
C LEU A 205 14.55 -2.91 -19.96
N ILE A 206 15.57 -2.77 -19.10
CA ILE A 206 15.38 -2.43 -17.70
C ILE A 206 14.90 -0.99 -17.70
N LEU A 207 13.62 -0.77 -17.42
CA LEU A 207 13.08 0.56 -17.22
C LEU A 207 13.98 1.28 -16.21
N LYS A 208 14.46 2.49 -16.58
CA LYS A 208 15.21 3.34 -15.66
C LYS A 208 14.49 3.34 -14.32
N LEU A 209 15.18 2.95 -13.26
CA LEU A 209 14.58 2.85 -11.94
C LEU A 209 14.08 4.23 -11.52
N ASN A 210 12.77 4.41 -11.57
CA ASN A 210 12.15 5.61 -11.03
C ASN A 210 12.11 5.47 -9.51
N THR A 211 12.81 6.35 -8.81
CA THR A 211 12.91 6.36 -7.36
C THR A 211 12.34 7.63 -6.78
N MET A 212 11.81 7.56 -5.56
CA MET A 212 11.40 8.68 -4.75
C MET A 212 11.93 8.54 -3.33
N ASP A 213 12.19 9.65 -2.68
CA ASP A 213 12.63 9.63 -1.28
C ASP A 213 11.45 9.28 -0.36
N LEU A 214 11.75 8.52 0.70
CA LEU A 214 10.78 8.07 1.69
C LEU A 214 10.05 9.23 2.40
N ASN A 215 10.70 10.39 2.51
CA ASN A 215 10.16 11.57 3.17
C ASN A 215 9.25 12.43 2.28
N GLU A 216 9.06 12.03 1.04
CA GLU A 216 8.11 12.71 0.14
C GLU A 216 6.66 12.37 0.47
N THR A 217 5.73 13.10 -0.17
CA THR A 217 4.29 12.89 0.04
C THR A 217 3.73 11.82 -0.90
N MET A 218 2.59 11.25 -0.54
CA MET A 218 1.87 10.30 -1.41
C MET A 218 1.41 10.98 -2.70
N SER A 219 0.96 12.23 -2.66
CA SER A 219 0.58 12.99 -3.87
C SER A 219 1.75 13.20 -4.82
N ASN A 220 2.93 13.58 -4.30
CA ASN A 220 4.14 13.73 -5.13
C ASN A 220 4.54 12.41 -5.76
N ALA A 221 4.43 11.31 -5.01
CA ALA A 221 4.71 9.97 -5.51
C ALA A 221 3.72 9.57 -6.62
N TYR A 222 2.43 9.86 -6.43
CA TYR A 222 1.40 9.61 -7.43
C TYR A 222 1.61 10.44 -8.70
N GLN A 223 1.88 11.73 -8.56
CA GLN A 223 2.18 12.62 -9.68
C GLN A 223 3.38 12.11 -10.49
N LYS A 224 4.46 11.70 -9.82
CA LYS A 224 5.63 11.12 -10.48
C LYS A 224 5.31 9.86 -11.27
N MET A 225 4.45 8.99 -10.75
CA MET A 225 3.99 7.81 -11.48
C MET A 225 3.19 8.18 -12.73
N ARG A 226 2.31 9.19 -12.64
CA ARG A 226 1.53 9.69 -13.78
C ARG A 226 2.42 10.28 -14.89
N GLU A 227 3.33 11.18 -14.51
CA GLU A 227 4.25 11.86 -15.45
C GLU A 227 5.15 10.87 -16.21
N ASN A 228 5.56 9.78 -15.56
CA ASN A 228 6.42 8.76 -16.15
C ASN A 228 5.62 7.58 -16.75
N ASN A 229 4.29 7.60 -16.67
CA ASN A 229 3.40 6.53 -17.10
C ASN A 229 3.79 5.14 -16.55
N ILE A 230 4.14 5.09 -15.25
CA ILE A 230 4.53 3.87 -14.53
C ILE A 230 3.49 3.48 -13.50
N ARG A 231 3.42 2.18 -13.17
CA ARG A 231 2.50 1.63 -12.15
C ARG A 231 3.20 1.18 -10.87
N HIS A 232 4.53 1.24 -10.86
CA HIS A 232 5.36 0.91 -9.71
C HIS A 232 6.45 1.95 -9.56
N LEU A 233 6.67 2.41 -8.33
CA LEU A 233 7.66 3.41 -7.97
C LEU A 233 8.53 2.86 -6.85
N SER A 234 9.84 2.85 -7.03
CA SER A 234 10.79 2.43 -6.01
C SER A 234 10.98 3.54 -4.97
N ILE A 235 10.96 3.19 -3.70
CA ILE A 235 11.16 4.12 -2.60
C ILE A 235 12.54 3.95 -2.01
N SER A 236 13.25 5.06 -1.83
CA SER A 236 14.62 5.09 -1.27
C SER A 236 14.68 5.91 0.01
N ASN A 237 15.64 5.59 0.86
CA ASN A 237 16.03 6.43 2.00
C ASN A 237 17.32 7.24 1.71
N GLY A 238 17.53 7.64 0.47
CA GLY A 238 18.71 8.33 -0.02
C GLY A 238 19.93 7.43 -0.29
N LYS A 239 19.98 6.22 0.27
CA LYS A 239 21.13 5.27 0.11
C LYS A 239 20.73 3.94 -0.50
N LYS A 240 19.56 3.44 -0.14
CA LYS A 240 19.07 2.11 -0.55
C LYS A 240 17.59 2.17 -0.92
N ILE A 241 17.18 1.27 -1.80
CA ILE A 241 15.76 1.03 -2.03
C ILE A 241 15.21 0.31 -0.80
N VAL A 242 14.17 0.88 -0.21
CA VAL A 242 13.55 0.39 1.04
C VAL A 242 12.11 -0.07 0.85
N GLY A 243 11.51 0.21 -0.31
CA GLY A 243 10.15 -0.19 -0.60
C GLY A 243 9.76 0.00 -2.06
N ILE A 244 8.56 -0.47 -2.38
CA ILE A 244 7.90 -0.25 -3.68
C ILE A 244 6.47 0.22 -3.41
N LEU A 245 6.05 1.29 -4.07
CA LEU A 245 4.66 1.70 -4.19
C LEU A 245 4.10 1.23 -5.53
N SER A 246 2.87 0.74 -5.52
CA SER A 246 2.09 0.44 -6.72
C SER A 246 0.89 1.37 -6.84
N ILE A 247 0.29 1.45 -8.01
CA ILE A 247 -0.92 2.26 -8.23
C ILE A 247 -2.07 1.86 -7.28
N LYS A 248 -2.15 0.57 -6.88
CA LYS A 248 -3.13 0.07 -5.92
C LYS A 248 -2.95 0.72 -4.53
N ASP A 249 -1.70 0.98 -4.14
CA ASP A 249 -1.41 1.55 -2.82
C ASP A 249 -1.92 2.98 -2.70
N PHE A 250 -1.98 3.74 -3.80
CA PHE A 250 -2.60 5.08 -3.81
C PHE A 250 -4.12 5.01 -3.71
N ALA A 251 -4.77 4.11 -4.45
CA ALA A 251 -6.21 3.92 -4.32
C ALA A 251 -6.58 3.50 -2.89
N ASN A 252 -5.81 2.62 -2.28
CA ASN A 252 -5.95 2.24 -0.88
C ASN A 252 -5.73 3.43 0.05
N TYR A 253 -4.66 4.21 -0.15
CA TYR A 253 -4.35 5.40 0.65
C TYR A 253 -5.50 6.39 0.67
N TYR A 254 -5.97 6.81 -0.51
CA TYR A 254 -7.02 7.80 -0.60
C TYR A 254 -8.37 7.27 -0.09
N SER A 255 -8.74 6.04 -0.45
CA SER A 255 -9.94 5.41 0.07
C SER A 255 -9.91 5.31 1.59
N PHE A 256 -8.77 4.91 2.13
CA PHE A 256 -8.57 4.81 3.57
C PHE A 256 -8.64 6.18 4.25
N LYS A 257 -7.86 7.15 3.78
CA LYS A 257 -7.71 8.46 4.43
C LYS A 257 -8.99 9.29 4.37
N PHE A 258 -9.75 9.20 3.29
CA PHE A 258 -10.82 10.15 3.01
C PHE A 258 -12.23 9.55 2.94
N CYS A 259 -12.38 8.28 2.52
CA CYS A 259 -13.72 7.68 2.42
C CYS A 259 -14.21 7.08 3.75
N GLN A 260 -13.32 6.76 4.69
CA GLN A 260 -13.68 6.13 5.95
C GLN A 260 -13.77 7.08 7.15
N ASN A 261 -13.58 8.37 6.97
CA ASN A 261 -13.66 9.37 8.04
C ASN A 261 -15.07 9.49 8.69
N GLN A 262 -16.06 8.75 8.22
CA GLN A 262 -17.42 8.74 8.78
C GLN A 262 -17.73 7.52 9.67
N ASN A 263 -16.83 6.54 9.79
CA ASN A 263 -17.10 5.33 10.56
C ASN A 263 -16.46 5.38 11.95
N GLN A 264 -17.27 5.10 12.99
CA GLN A 264 -16.83 4.95 14.38
C GLN A 264 -15.69 3.92 14.57
N GLU A 265 -15.50 3.02 13.62
CA GLU A 265 -14.44 2.01 13.63
C GLU A 265 -13.01 2.56 13.55
N ASN A 266 -12.82 3.78 13.07
CA ASN A 266 -11.50 4.42 12.95
C ASN A 266 -11.11 5.27 14.17
N GLN A 267 -11.95 5.31 15.18
CA GLN A 267 -11.68 6.13 16.36
C GLN A 267 -10.53 5.57 17.19
N ILE A 268 -9.67 6.45 17.65
CA ILE A 268 -8.51 6.11 18.51
C ILE A 268 -8.93 5.29 19.73
N GLY A 269 -10.11 5.59 20.30
CA GLY A 269 -10.65 4.88 21.45
C GLY A 269 -10.73 3.35 21.28
N ASN A 270 -10.93 2.86 20.05
CA ASN A 270 -10.98 1.44 19.75
C ASN A 270 -9.60 0.74 19.71
N TYR A 271 -8.53 1.52 19.66
CA TYR A 271 -7.15 1.03 19.45
C TYR A 271 -6.18 1.46 20.54
N MET A 272 -6.57 2.42 21.39
CA MET A 272 -5.75 2.86 22.51
C MET A 272 -5.59 1.75 23.56
N ARG A 273 -4.48 1.79 24.27
CA ARG A 273 -4.27 0.96 25.44
C ARG A 273 -4.80 1.67 26.67
N GLU A 274 -5.81 1.12 27.31
CA GLU A 274 -6.43 1.66 28.53
C GLU A 274 -5.64 1.30 29.79
N ASN A 275 -4.90 0.19 29.78
CA ASN A 275 -4.05 -0.20 30.91
C ASN A 275 -2.79 0.66 30.95
N LEU A 276 -2.90 1.83 31.56
CA LEU A 276 -1.84 2.81 31.67
C LEU A 276 -0.74 2.35 32.63
N ALA A 277 0.49 2.31 32.14
CA ALA A 277 1.66 2.09 32.98
C ALA A 277 2.10 3.44 33.57
N THR A 278 1.88 3.61 34.88
CA THR A 278 2.19 4.83 35.62
C THR A 278 3.26 4.60 36.67
N ILE A 279 4.04 5.62 36.95
CA ILE A 279 5.02 5.65 38.05
C ILE A 279 5.00 7.02 38.74
N PRO A 280 5.33 7.10 40.05
CA PRO A 280 5.49 8.36 40.75
C PRO A 280 6.64 9.20 40.19
N GLU A 281 6.50 10.53 40.24
CA GLU A 281 7.54 11.48 39.79
C GLU A 281 8.87 11.34 40.53
N THR A 282 8.86 10.77 41.74
CA THR A 282 10.04 10.50 42.57
C THR A 282 10.78 9.20 42.21
N THR A 283 10.37 8.53 41.15
CA THR A 283 11.01 7.27 40.72
C THR A 283 12.35 7.55 40.06
N ALA A 284 13.40 6.83 40.45
CA ALA A 284 14.70 6.93 39.77
C ALA A 284 14.65 6.33 38.35
N ILE A 285 15.43 6.88 37.42
CA ILE A 285 15.45 6.54 36.00
C ILE A 285 15.68 5.03 35.76
N HIS A 286 16.65 4.43 36.51
CA HIS A 286 16.96 3.00 36.34
C HIS A 286 15.74 2.11 36.61
N LYS A 287 14.91 2.44 37.61
CA LYS A 287 13.68 1.72 37.93
C LYS A 287 12.61 1.88 36.84
N ALA A 288 12.49 3.10 36.30
CA ALA A 288 11.61 3.35 35.18
C ALA A 288 12.02 2.54 33.93
N ALA A 289 13.32 2.53 33.59
CA ALA A 289 13.88 1.73 32.50
C ALA A 289 13.68 0.23 32.72
N GLN A 290 13.87 -0.26 33.94
CA GLN A 290 13.61 -1.67 34.31
C GLN A 290 12.14 -2.02 34.08
N LEU A 291 11.20 -1.18 34.51
CA LEU A 291 9.78 -1.39 34.35
C LEU A 291 9.36 -1.40 32.85
N MET A 292 9.93 -0.50 32.03
CA MET A 292 9.73 -0.51 30.57
C MET A 292 10.17 -1.82 29.96
N LYS A 293 11.35 -2.33 30.36
CA LYS A 293 11.88 -3.61 29.90
C LYS A 293 10.98 -4.79 30.31
N GLU A 294 10.59 -4.85 31.58
CA GLU A 294 9.74 -5.93 32.12
C GLU A 294 8.37 -5.97 31.44
N LYS A 295 7.76 -4.81 31.24
CA LYS A 295 6.43 -4.69 30.59
C LYS A 295 6.50 -4.67 29.07
N LYS A 296 7.70 -4.62 28.49
CA LYS A 296 7.94 -4.48 27.03
C LYS A 296 7.20 -3.28 26.41
N ILE A 297 7.27 -2.14 27.09
CA ILE A 297 6.67 -0.86 26.69
C ILE A 297 7.73 0.21 26.54
N GLY A 298 7.54 1.14 25.64
CA GLY A 298 8.50 2.23 25.35
C GLY A 298 8.13 3.58 25.98
N SER A 299 7.11 3.64 26.84
CA SER A 299 6.69 4.86 27.52
C SER A 299 6.07 4.56 28.90
N LEU A 300 6.20 5.51 29.82
CA LEU A 300 5.55 5.51 31.12
C LEU A 300 4.93 6.89 31.38
N LEU A 301 3.75 6.91 31.96
CA LEU A 301 3.11 8.13 32.40
C LEU A 301 3.53 8.42 33.86
N ILE A 302 3.83 9.67 34.14
CA ILE A 302 4.31 10.12 35.45
C ILE A 302 3.13 10.68 36.24
N THR A 303 3.02 10.28 37.48
CA THR A 303 1.96 10.74 38.39
C THR A 303 2.51 11.57 39.55
N GLN A 304 1.78 12.65 39.86
CA GLN A 304 1.97 13.46 41.03
C GLN A 304 0.62 13.58 41.77
N SER A 305 0.57 13.23 43.05
CA SER A 305 -0.68 13.25 43.84
C SER A 305 -1.86 12.53 43.19
N GLY A 306 -1.59 11.46 42.42
CA GLY A 306 -2.61 10.66 41.74
C GLY A 306 -3.05 11.18 40.34
N GLU A 307 -2.60 12.33 39.94
CA GLU A 307 -2.85 12.92 38.62
C GLU A 307 -1.67 12.66 37.67
N ILE A 308 -1.95 12.44 36.37
CA ILE A 308 -0.91 12.28 35.36
C ILE A 308 -0.39 13.66 34.97
N THR A 309 0.89 13.90 35.23
CA THR A 309 1.56 15.20 35.03
C THR A 309 2.61 15.15 33.93
N GLY A 310 3.08 13.97 33.52
CA GLY A 310 4.17 13.84 32.55
C GLY A 310 4.21 12.51 31.87
N ILE A 311 5.10 12.41 30.87
CA ILE A 311 5.47 11.19 30.16
C ILE A 311 6.99 11.09 30.05
N VAL A 312 7.53 9.89 30.20
CA VAL A 312 8.90 9.54 29.79
C VAL A 312 8.87 8.43 28.74
N THR A 313 9.79 8.49 27.78
CA THR A 313 9.89 7.55 26.69
C THR A 313 11.32 7.04 26.52
N GLU A 314 11.47 5.90 25.80
CA GLU A 314 12.82 5.39 25.43
C GLU A 314 13.67 6.45 24.74
N GLU A 315 13.05 7.31 23.93
CA GLU A 315 13.73 8.39 23.24
C GLU A 315 14.23 9.47 24.20
N ILE A 316 13.41 9.89 25.18
CA ILE A 316 13.81 10.83 26.22
C ILE A 316 14.99 10.26 27.03
N PHE A 317 14.95 8.96 27.35
CA PHE A 317 16.06 8.31 28.06
C PHE A 317 17.33 8.30 27.21
N THR A 318 17.24 7.95 25.93
CA THR A 318 18.41 7.97 25.04
C THR A 318 18.99 9.37 24.89
N ARG A 319 18.15 10.36 24.64
CA ARG A 319 18.58 11.73 24.37
C ARG A 319 19.13 12.42 25.63
N LYS A 320 18.38 12.39 26.73
CA LYS A 320 18.75 13.14 27.95
C LYS A 320 19.68 12.33 28.85
N VAL A 321 19.39 11.05 29.14
CA VAL A 321 20.23 10.29 30.08
C VAL A 321 21.60 9.97 29.49
N LEU A 322 21.63 9.39 28.29
CA LEU A 322 22.90 9.03 27.64
C LEU A 322 23.59 10.27 27.03
N GLY A 323 22.81 11.18 26.42
CA GLY A 323 23.36 12.39 25.78
C GLY A 323 23.96 13.38 26.76
N GLU A 324 23.40 13.51 27.96
CA GLU A 324 23.85 14.43 29.00
C GLU A 324 24.65 13.75 30.12
N ASN A 325 24.91 12.44 29.98
CA ASN A 325 25.66 11.60 30.93
C ASN A 325 25.11 11.69 32.37
N LEU A 326 23.76 11.63 32.50
CA LEU A 326 23.10 11.68 33.80
C LEU A 326 23.24 10.34 34.56
N ASN A 327 23.31 10.41 35.89
CA ASN A 327 23.39 9.19 36.71
C ASN A 327 22.00 8.57 36.89
N PRO A 328 21.74 7.36 36.31
CA PRO A 328 20.42 6.73 36.35
C PRO A 328 19.93 6.33 37.76
N GLU A 329 20.82 6.17 38.71
CA GLU A 329 20.49 5.77 40.09
C GLU A 329 19.96 6.93 40.95
N THR A 330 20.43 8.14 40.66
CA THR A 330 20.13 9.33 41.49
C THR A 330 19.20 10.33 40.82
N THR A 331 19.15 10.34 39.48
CA THR A 331 18.27 11.23 38.72
C THR A 331 16.84 10.70 38.73
N LEU A 332 15.89 11.57 39.03
CA LEU A 332 14.47 11.23 39.09
C LEU A 332 13.78 11.44 37.75
N VAL A 333 12.70 10.69 37.47
CA VAL A 333 11.92 10.85 36.24
C VAL A 333 11.28 12.24 36.12
N SER A 334 11.00 12.92 37.23
CA SER A 334 10.52 14.31 37.26
C SER A 334 11.47 15.32 36.62
N GLU A 335 12.78 15.03 36.60
CA GLU A 335 13.79 15.89 35.97
C GLU A 335 13.81 15.77 34.44
N LEU A 336 13.26 14.65 33.91
CA LEU A 336 13.31 14.33 32.48
C LEU A 336 11.96 14.35 31.80
N MET A 337 10.86 14.16 32.54
CA MET A 337 9.53 14.06 31.98
C MET A 337 9.16 15.26 31.13
N GLU A 338 8.37 15.02 30.12
CA GLU A 338 7.79 16.04 29.24
C GLU A 338 6.27 16.05 29.39
N ASN A 339 5.64 17.16 29.02
CA ASN A 339 4.19 17.23 28.97
C ASN A 339 3.65 16.22 27.92
N PRO A 340 2.69 15.35 28.26
CA PRO A 340 2.15 14.42 27.28
C PRO A 340 1.38 15.18 26.18
N THR A 341 1.72 14.95 24.94
CA THR A 341 0.89 15.39 23.81
C THR A 341 -0.40 14.62 23.84
N THR A 342 -1.55 15.32 23.82
CA THR A 342 -2.86 14.71 24.00
C THR A 342 -3.69 14.71 22.74
N ILE A 343 -4.58 13.72 22.60
CA ILE A 343 -5.56 13.61 21.52
C ILE A 343 -6.86 13.03 22.08
N LYS A 344 -8.02 13.42 21.53
CA LYS A 344 -9.33 12.89 21.99
C LYS A 344 -9.59 11.50 21.42
N SER A 345 -10.18 10.58 22.20
CA SER A 345 -10.50 9.21 21.82
C SER A 345 -11.42 9.10 20.58
N ILE A 346 -12.28 10.10 20.37
CA ILE A 346 -13.21 10.17 19.24
C ILE A 346 -12.55 10.57 17.91
N GLN A 347 -11.31 11.04 17.93
CA GLN A 347 -10.58 11.38 16.72
C GLN A 347 -10.10 10.12 15.99
N SER A 348 -9.80 10.26 14.69
CA SER A 348 -9.38 9.14 13.85
C SER A 348 -7.91 8.75 14.08
N MET A 349 -7.56 7.53 13.67
CA MET A 349 -6.18 7.05 13.64
C MET A 349 -5.27 7.91 12.74
N ASP A 350 -5.83 8.51 11.67
CA ASP A 350 -5.12 9.46 10.81
C ASP A 350 -4.82 10.77 11.55
N SER A 351 -5.78 11.26 12.34
CA SER A 351 -5.55 12.42 13.21
C SER A 351 -4.45 12.14 14.24
N ALA A 352 -4.35 10.89 14.74
CA ALA A 352 -3.26 10.51 15.63
C ALA A 352 -1.91 10.54 14.93
N LEU A 353 -1.82 10.01 13.70
CA LEU A 353 -0.60 10.04 12.91
C LEU A 353 -0.15 11.48 12.63
N SER A 354 -1.08 12.32 12.18
CA SER A 354 -0.84 13.76 11.94
C SER A 354 -0.36 14.49 13.20
N CYS A 355 -0.99 14.18 14.34
CA CYS A 355 -0.61 14.77 15.62
C CYS A 355 0.79 14.33 16.06
N MET A 356 1.16 13.06 15.88
CA MET A 356 2.50 12.55 16.19
C MET A 356 3.56 13.24 15.32
N HIS A 357 3.33 13.37 14.02
CA HIS A 357 4.26 14.03 13.09
C HIS A 357 4.43 15.51 13.41
N LYS A 358 3.30 16.23 13.62
CA LYS A 358 3.34 17.67 13.89
C LYS A 358 4.13 18.01 15.15
N ASN A 359 4.07 17.15 16.17
CA ASN A 359 4.70 17.38 17.46
C ASN A 359 6.02 16.60 17.62
N ASP A 360 6.45 15.86 16.59
CA ASP A 360 7.66 15.00 16.61
C ASP A 360 7.65 14.02 17.81
N VAL A 361 6.52 13.36 18.04
CA VAL A 361 6.34 12.41 19.15
C VAL A 361 5.87 11.06 18.64
N ARG A 362 6.25 9.98 19.34
CA ARG A 362 5.87 8.60 19.03
C ARG A 362 4.73 8.05 19.90
N TYR A 363 4.26 8.82 20.87
CA TYR A 363 3.23 8.48 21.82
C TYR A 363 2.28 9.64 22.02
N LEU A 364 0.98 9.36 22.05
CA LEU A 364 -0.06 10.31 22.40
C LEU A 364 -0.84 9.81 23.61
N ALA A 365 -1.06 10.66 24.57
CA ALA A 365 -2.01 10.38 25.64
C ALA A 365 -3.43 10.64 25.13
N VAL A 366 -4.28 9.63 25.23
CA VAL A 366 -5.66 9.70 24.74
C VAL A 366 -6.59 10.18 25.84
N THR A 367 -7.38 11.21 25.54
CA THR A 367 -8.27 11.85 26.52
C THR A 367 -9.75 11.60 26.23
N GLU A 368 -10.50 11.42 27.32
CA GLU A 368 -11.97 11.44 27.37
C GLU A 368 -12.39 12.36 28.50
N SER A 369 -13.34 13.24 28.23
CA SER A 369 -13.80 14.22 29.22
C SER A 369 -12.65 14.97 29.94
N ASN A 370 -11.61 15.34 29.18
CA ASN A 370 -10.40 16.02 29.63
C ASN A 370 -9.52 15.21 30.61
N LYS A 371 -9.73 13.89 30.73
CA LYS A 371 -8.86 13.01 31.53
C LYS A 371 -8.16 12.04 30.61
N ILE A 372 -6.89 11.75 30.89
CA ILE A 372 -6.13 10.73 30.17
C ILE A 372 -6.73 9.36 30.53
N LYS A 373 -7.20 8.64 29.51
CA LYS A 373 -7.82 7.32 29.60
C LYS A 373 -7.04 6.23 28.90
N GLY A 374 -6.19 6.61 27.95
CA GLY A 374 -5.44 5.67 27.15
C GLY A 374 -4.12 6.27 26.66
N ILE A 375 -3.33 5.43 26.04
CA ILE A 375 -2.13 5.81 25.29
C ILE A 375 -2.14 5.09 23.95
N ILE A 376 -1.70 5.78 22.91
CA ILE A 376 -1.49 5.19 21.58
C ILE A 376 -0.08 5.50 21.11
N SER A 377 0.57 4.52 20.49
CA SER A 377 1.94 4.64 19.99
C SER A 377 1.99 4.56 18.46
N LEU A 378 3.10 5.03 17.88
CA LEU A 378 3.37 4.87 16.46
C LEU A 378 3.36 3.39 16.03
N LYS A 379 3.75 2.47 16.93
CA LYS A 379 3.65 1.03 16.69
C LYS A 379 2.20 0.56 16.56
N ASP A 380 1.30 1.09 17.38
CA ASP A 380 -0.13 0.73 17.33
C ASP A 380 -0.76 1.25 16.02
N LEU A 381 -0.37 2.45 15.56
CA LEU A 381 -0.72 2.96 14.23
C LEU A 381 -0.19 2.05 13.11
N THR A 382 1.07 1.63 13.20
CA THR A 382 1.66 0.71 12.20
C THR A 382 0.90 -0.61 12.15
N ILE A 383 0.52 -1.16 13.31
CA ILE A 383 -0.28 -2.41 13.38
C ILE A 383 -1.68 -2.19 12.81
N TYR A 384 -2.33 -1.07 13.15
CA TYR A 384 -3.64 -0.70 12.62
C TYR A 384 -3.62 -0.61 11.09
N TYR A 385 -2.70 0.15 10.53
CA TYR A 385 -2.56 0.28 9.09
C TYR A 385 -2.21 -1.07 8.43
N LYS A 386 -1.27 -1.82 9.01
CA LYS A 386 -0.89 -3.15 8.53
C LYS A 386 -2.09 -4.09 8.50
N ASN A 387 -2.84 -4.22 9.58
CA ASN A 387 -4.00 -5.11 9.65
C ASN A 387 -5.08 -4.68 8.66
N LYS A 388 -5.32 -3.38 8.53
CA LYS A 388 -6.31 -2.85 7.60
C LYS A 388 -5.93 -3.06 6.13
N PHE A 389 -4.62 -3.13 5.82
CA PHE A 389 -4.12 -3.39 4.46
C PHE A 389 -3.85 -4.87 4.18
N ILE A 390 -3.54 -5.70 5.20
CA ILE A 390 -3.32 -7.14 5.04
C ILE A 390 -4.64 -7.90 4.94
N THR A 391 -5.69 -7.52 5.66
CA THR A 391 -7.03 -8.12 5.51
C THR A 391 -7.59 -8.00 4.08
N SER A 392 -6.96 -7.20 3.22
CA SER A 392 -7.22 -7.18 1.78
C SER A 392 -6.29 -8.10 0.96
N GLN A 393 -5.35 -8.82 1.58
CA GLN A 393 -4.36 -9.68 0.88
C GLN A 393 -4.38 -11.16 1.31
N ASP A 394 -4.92 -11.50 2.48
CA ASP A 394 -4.83 -12.83 3.08
C ASP A 394 -6.19 -13.58 3.20
N ILE A 395 -7.14 -13.28 2.34
CA ILE A 395 -8.29 -14.18 2.14
C ILE A 395 -8.02 -14.96 0.85
N ASP A 396 -7.02 -15.83 0.90
CA ASP A 396 -6.80 -16.96 0.00
C ASP A 396 -5.85 -17.96 0.70
N GLU A 397 -6.36 -18.72 1.64
CA GLU A 397 -6.01 -20.13 1.88
C GLU A 397 -7.15 -21.03 1.44
#